data_1fb61b6cf47eb4f14ee82072e9251e82
#
_entry.id   1fb61b6cf47eb4f14ee82072e9251e82
#
_cell.length_a   1.000
_cell.length_b   1.000
_cell.length_c   1.000
_cell.angle_alpha   90.00
_cell.angle_beta   90.00
_cell.angle_gamma   90.00
#
_symmetry.space_group_name_H-M   'P 1'
#
loop_
_entity.id
_entity.type
_entity.pdbx_description
1 polymer ?
#
loop_
_entity_poly.entity_id
_entity_poly.type
_entity_poly.pdbx_seq_one_letter_code
_entity_poly.pdbx_strand_id
1 'polypeptide(L)'
;MIEIKNLGKQFQNETEIEYRDITFDSGKSYMLLGASGCGKSTLLNMIAGILSPSKGSIVIDGVEMSAATQKIKDKFRIGKIGYIFQDFKLINDMTVADNIGILRLEGVDVSDMDDMLRSLDIYEKKNAKIKHLSGGQKQRVAIARALVKHPDIILADEPTGNLN
;
A
#
# COMPACT_ATOMS: atom_id res chain seq x y z
N MET A 1 -4.46 -12.73 -8.45
CA MET A 1 -5.51 -12.13 -9.33
C MET A 1 -6.48 -11.33 -8.48
N ILE A 2 -6.89 -10.12 -8.92
CA ILE A 2 -7.87 -9.28 -8.22
C ILE A 2 -9.06 -9.05 -9.14
N GLU A 3 -10.25 -9.37 -8.68
CA GLU A 3 -11.51 -9.15 -9.40
C GLU A 3 -12.36 -8.12 -8.67
N ILE A 4 -12.88 -7.15 -9.42
CA ILE A 4 -13.75 -6.08 -8.94
C ILE A 4 -15.05 -6.14 -9.71
N LYS A 5 -16.19 -6.21 -9.00
CA LYS A 5 -17.52 -6.27 -9.61
C LYS A 5 -18.49 -5.31 -8.93
N ASN A 6 -19.17 -4.49 -9.72
CA ASN A 6 -20.20 -3.53 -9.30
C ASN A 6 -19.74 -2.64 -8.11
N LEU A 7 -18.44 -2.35 -8.03
CA LEU A 7 -17.84 -1.70 -6.89
C LEU A 7 -18.24 -0.22 -6.82
N GLY A 8 -18.66 0.23 -5.65
CA GLY A 8 -18.94 1.63 -5.39
C GLY A 8 -18.61 2.05 -3.97
N LYS A 9 -18.28 3.31 -3.82
CA LYS A 9 -18.03 3.95 -2.54
C LYS A 9 -18.76 5.28 -2.44
N GLN A 10 -19.59 5.39 -1.41
CA GLN A 10 -20.24 6.63 -1.04
C GLN A 10 -19.64 7.14 0.28
N PHE A 11 -19.22 8.38 0.30
CA PHE A 11 -18.87 9.11 1.51
C PHE A 11 -20.07 9.97 1.96
N GLN A 12 -20.10 10.37 3.23
CA GLN A 12 -21.17 11.21 3.73
C GLN A 12 -21.27 12.51 2.93
N ASN A 13 -22.47 12.79 2.42
CA ASN A 13 -22.82 14.01 1.66
C ASN A 13 -22.06 14.21 0.33
N GLU A 14 -21.44 13.16 -0.22
CA GLU A 14 -20.74 13.22 -1.51
C GLU A 14 -21.44 12.35 -2.56
N THR A 15 -21.11 12.61 -3.83
CA THR A 15 -21.55 11.74 -4.93
C THR A 15 -20.86 10.38 -4.83
N GLU A 16 -21.61 9.30 -5.07
CA GLU A 16 -21.06 7.95 -5.10
C GLU A 16 -20.01 7.82 -6.20
N ILE A 17 -18.86 7.25 -5.84
CA ILE A 17 -17.81 6.86 -6.79
C ILE A 17 -18.10 5.43 -7.24
N GLU A 18 -18.32 5.23 -8.53
CA GLU A 18 -18.54 3.92 -9.13
C GLU A 18 -17.33 3.49 -9.95
N TYR A 19 -17.00 2.21 -9.88
CA TYR A 19 -15.90 1.61 -10.63
C TYR A 19 -16.44 0.59 -11.62
N ARG A 20 -15.84 0.56 -12.81
CA ARG A 20 -16.15 -0.49 -13.79
C ARG A 20 -15.69 -1.84 -13.27
N ASP A 21 -16.35 -2.90 -13.72
CA ASP A 21 -15.87 -4.25 -13.50
C ASP A 21 -14.49 -4.42 -14.15
N ILE A 22 -13.53 -4.91 -13.39
CA ILE A 22 -12.17 -5.08 -13.88
C ILE A 22 -11.51 -6.28 -13.20
N THR A 23 -10.64 -6.95 -13.92
CA THR A 23 -9.77 -8.00 -13.42
C THR A 23 -8.31 -7.58 -13.60
N PHE A 24 -7.54 -7.64 -12.52
CA PHE A 24 -6.10 -7.46 -12.53
C PHE A 24 -5.45 -8.85 -12.44
N ASP A 25 -4.84 -9.28 -13.54
CA ASP A 25 -4.17 -10.58 -13.62
C ASP A 25 -2.89 -10.62 -12.80
N SER A 26 -2.55 -11.79 -12.30
CA SER A 26 -1.27 -12.02 -11.62
C SER A 26 -0.09 -11.86 -12.59
N GLY A 27 1.02 -11.34 -12.08
CA GLY A 27 2.26 -11.14 -12.86
C GLY A 27 2.21 -9.97 -13.84
N LYS A 28 1.15 -9.16 -13.81
CA LYS A 28 1.03 -7.96 -14.66
C LYS A 28 1.12 -6.69 -13.83
N SER A 29 1.57 -5.61 -14.49
CA SER A 29 1.55 -4.25 -13.93
C SER A 29 0.44 -3.44 -14.59
N TYR A 30 -0.27 -2.67 -13.78
CA TYR A 30 -1.40 -1.83 -14.22
C TYR A 30 -1.18 -0.39 -13.76
N MET A 31 -1.58 0.57 -14.59
CA MET A 31 -1.57 1.97 -14.24
C MET A 31 -3.01 2.50 -14.20
N LEU A 32 -3.40 3.12 -13.08
CA LEU A 32 -4.68 3.80 -12.93
C LEU A 32 -4.52 5.26 -13.36
N LEU A 33 -5.15 5.64 -14.46
CA LEU A 33 -5.13 7.00 -15.00
C LEU A 33 -6.47 7.70 -14.71
N GLY A 34 -6.41 8.99 -14.39
CA GLY A 34 -7.59 9.81 -14.16
C GLY A 34 -7.24 11.12 -13.46
N ALA A 35 -8.17 12.07 -13.49
CA ALA A 35 -8.03 13.37 -12.82
C ALA A 35 -7.82 13.23 -11.31
N SER A 36 -7.30 14.27 -10.65
CA SER A 36 -7.27 14.33 -9.19
C SER A 36 -8.69 14.20 -8.63
N GLY A 37 -8.85 13.45 -7.55
CA GLY A 37 -10.17 13.24 -6.92
C GLY A 37 -11.09 12.23 -7.61
N CYS A 38 -10.72 11.61 -8.73
CA CYS A 38 -11.57 10.62 -9.40
C CYS A 38 -11.66 9.24 -8.70
N GLY A 39 -11.08 9.09 -7.51
CA GLY A 39 -11.21 7.88 -6.71
C GLY A 39 -10.08 6.87 -6.81
N LYS A 40 -8.93 7.19 -7.43
CA LYS A 40 -7.78 6.25 -7.54
C LYS A 40 -7.30 5.74 -6.18
N SER A 41 -6.99 6.64 -5.24
CA SER A 41 -6.58 6.29 -3.87
C SER A 41 -7.69 5.54 -3.11
N THR A 42 -8.95 5.90 -3.36
CA THR A 42 -10.11 5.21 -2.78
C THR A 42 -10.15 3.75 -3.23
N LEU A 43 -9.93 3.48 -4.53
CA LEU A 43 -9.86 2.12 -5.07
C LEU A 43 -8.71 1.33 -4.44
N LEU A 44 -7.51 1.91 -4.41
CA LEU A 44 -6.34 1.25 -3.80
C LEU A 44 -6.58 0.94 -2.31
N ASN A 45 -7.18 1.86 -1.55
CA ASN A 45 -7.53 1.64 -0.15
C ASN A 45 -8.60 0.55 0.04
N MET A 46 -9.54 0.42 -0.88
CA MET A 46 -10.53 -0.67 -0.84
C MET A 46 -9.87 -2.03 -1.17
N ILE A 47 -8.99 -2.09 -2.17
CA ILE A 47 -8.23 -3.31 -2.49
C ILE A 47 -7.36 -3.72 -1.29
N ALA A 48 -6.71 -2.75 -0.62
CA ALA A 48 -5.91 -3.02 0.57
C ALA A 48 -6.74 -3.40 1.82
N GLY A 49 -8.08 -3.36 1.75
CA GLY A 49 -8.96 -3.61 2.89
C GLY A 49 -8.87 -2.55 4.00
N ILE A 50 -8.32 -1.39 3.70
CA ILE A 50 -8.27 -0.22 4.60
C ILE A 50 -9.65 0.44 4.63
N LEU A 51 -10.30 0.51 3.48
CA LEU A 51 -11.63 1.09 3.30
C LEU A 51 -12.60 0.00 2.86
N SER A 52 -13.79 -0.04 3.43
CA SER A 52 -14.84 -0.94 2.97
C SER A 52 -15.66 -0.29 1.86
N PRO A 53 -16.00 -1.00 0.78
CA PRO A 53 -16.91 -0.51 -0.24
C PRO A 53 -18.32 -0.30 0.33
N SER A 54 -19.12 0.53 -0.33
CA SER A 54 -20.54 0.72 -0.02
C SER A 54 -21.41 -0.28 -0.78
N LYS A 55 -20.94 -0.74 -1.95
CA LYS A 55 -21.57 -1.81 -2.76
C LYS A 55 -20.53 -2.56 -3.58
N GLY A 56 -20.93 -3.68 -4.12
CA GLY A 56 -20.11 -4.54 -4.97
C GLY A 56 -19.12 -5.39 -4.21
N SER A 57 -18.22 -6.03 -4.92
CA SER A 57 -17.28 -6.99 -4.35
C SER A 57 -15.85 -6.79 -4.86
N ILE A 58 -14.90 -7.16 -4.01
CA ILE A 58 -13.47 -7.28 -4.33
C ILE A 58 -13.06 -8.69 -3.90
N VAL A 59 -12.60 -9.47 -4.86
CA VAL A 59 -12.08 -10.82 -4.64
C VAL A 59 -10.59 -10.83 -4.96
N ILE A 60 -9.76 -11.28 -4.03
CA ILE A 60 -8.32 -11.41 -4.22
C ILE A 60 -7.92 -12.86 -3.99
N ASP A 61 -7.38 -13.50 -5.03
CA ASP A 61 -6.98 -14.92 -5.03
C ASP A 61 -8.08 -15.84 -4.49
N GLY A 62 -9.34 -15.59 -4.88
CA GLY A 62 -10.51 -16.36 -4.47
C GLY A 62 -11.08 -16.00 -3.09
N VAL A 63 -10.48 -15.03 -2.37
CA VAL A 63 -10.97 -14.55 -1.07
C VAL A 63 -11.75 -13.25 -1.27
N GLU A 64 -13.02 -13.24 -0.85
CA GLU A 64 -13.85 -12.04 -0.91
C GLU A 64 -13.48 -11.06 0.21
N MET A 65 -12.77 -9.99 -0.17
CA MET A 65 -12.26 -8.98 0.78
C MET A 65 -13.33 -8.00 1.23
N SER A 66 -14.32 -7.70 0.40
CA SER A 66 -15.40 -6.77 0.72
C SER A 66 -16.24 -7.23 1.92
N ALA A 67 -16.55 -8.53 2.03
CA ALA A 67 -17.30 -9.13 3.12
C ALA A 67 -16.40 -9.70 4.25
N ALA A 68 -15.07 -9.67 4.09
CA ALA A 68 -14.14 -10.23 5.09
C ALA A 68 -14.16 -9.45 6.40
N THR A 69 -13.95 -10.16 7.51
CA THR A 69 -13.76 -9.54 8.82
C THR A 69 -12.46 -8.71 8.84
N GLN A 70 -12.38 -7.72 9.75
CA GLN A 70 -11.18 -6.88 9.87
C GLN A 70 -9.93 -7.73 10.10
N LYS A 71 -10.01 -8.77 10.91
CA LYS A 71 -8.90 -9.69 11.17
C LYS A 71 -8.36 -10.36 9.89
N ILE A 72 -9.26 -10.75 8.97
CA ILE A 72 -8.86 -11.33 7.67
C ILE A 72 -8.20 -10.26 6.80
N LYS A 73 -8.79 -9.06 6.72
CA LYS A 73 -8.23 -7.92 5.98
C LYS A 73 -6.83 -7.55 6.48
N ASP A 74 -6.64 -7.49 7.80
CA ASP A 74 -5.35 -7.18 8.42
C ASP A 74 -4.31 -8.25 8.08
N LYS A 75 -4.65 -9.52 8.26
CA LYS A 75 -3.76 -10.64 7.91
C LYS A 75 -3.35 -10.60 6.43
N PHE A 76 -4.31 -10.27 5.55
CA PHE A 76 -4.06 -10.19 4.12
C PHE A 76 -3.13 -9.01 3.79
N ARG A 77 -3.40 -7.83 4.36
CA ARG A 77 -2.58 -6.63 4.19
C ARG A 77 -1.15 -6.83 4.71
N ILE A 78 -1.00 -7.43 5.89
CA ILE A 78 0.30 -7.69 6.48
C ILE A 78 1.09 -8.69 5.63
N GLY A 79 0.50 -9.81 5.24
CA GLY A 79 1.22 -10.90 4.59
C GLY A 79 1.36 -10.75 3.07
N LYS A 80 0.39 -10.14 2.39
CA LYS A 80 0.32 -10.20 0.92
C LYS A 80 0.41 -8.86 0.19
N ILE A 81 0.12 -7.74 0.86
CA ILE A 81 0.03 -6.43 0.19
C ILE A 81 1.16 -5.51 0.64
N GLY A 82 2.04 -5.11 -0.28
CA GLY A 82 2.94 -3.97 -0.11
C GLY A 82 2.24 -2.69 -0.53
N TYR A 83 1.99 -1.75 0.39
CA TYR A 83 1.36 -0.49 0.06
C TYR A 83 2.34 0.68 0.17
N ILE A 84 2.51 1.41 -0.91
CA ILE A 84 3.31 2.63 -1.00
C ILE A 84 2.33 3.79 -1.04
N PHE A 85 2.24 4.54 0.07
CA PHE A 85 1.32 5.66 0.22
C PHE A 85 1.91 6.95 -0.36
N GLN A 86 1.09 7.83 -0.89
CA GLN A 86 1.47 9.14 -1.41
C GLN A 86 2.18 10.01 -0.35
N ASP A 87 1.73 9.97 0.90
CA ASP A 87 2.30 10.71 2.04
C ASP A 87 3.25 9.85 2.90
N PHE A 88 3.76 8.74 2.34
CA PHE A 88 4.72 7.80 2.91
C PHE A 88 4.24 7.06 4.16
N LYS A 89 3.39 7.64 5.01
CA LYS A 89 2.94 7.10 6.32
C LYS A 89 4.12 6.60 7.17
N LEU A 90 5.19 7.36 7.22
CA LEU A 90 6.37 7.10 8.05
C LEU A 90 6.25 7.84 9.40
N ILE A 91 6.79 7.24 10.46
CA ILE A 91 6.82 7.83 11.79
C ILE A 91 8.06 8.73 11.89
N ASN A 92 7.86 10.04 11.93
CA ASN A 92 8.91 11.06 11.78
C ASN A 92 10.01 11.00 12.85
N ASP A 93 9.67 10.66 14.09
CA ASP A 93 10.61 10.60 15.22
C ASP A 93 11.34 9.26 15.37
N MET A 94 10.96 8.27 14.59
CA MET A 94 11.64 6.99 14.49
C MET A 94 12.74 7.01 13.42
N THR A 95 13.70 6.11 13.55
CA THR A 95 14.74 5.87 12.53
C THR A 95 14.17 5.15 11.32
N VAL A 96 14.96 5.08 10.23
CA VAL A 96 14.63 4.25 9.06
C VAL A 96 14.47 2.79 9.49
N ALA A 97 15.42 2.26 10.26
CA ALA A 97 15.37 0.88 10.75
C ALA A 97 14.12 0.62 11.62
N ASP A 98 13.74 1.55 12.49
CA ASP A 98 12.55 1.39 13.33
C ASP A 98 11.26 1.41 12.52
N ASN A 99 11.16 2.28 11.51
CA ASN A 99 10.00 2.35 10.61
C ASN A 99 9.76 1.06 9.79
N ILE A 100 10.83 0.32 9.49
CA ILE A 100 10.72 -0.99 8.86
C ILE A 100 10.55 -2.08 9.94
N GLY A 101 11.32 -1.97 11.01
CA GLY A 101 11.34 -2.93 12.11
C GLY A 101 10.02 -3.08 12.86
N ILE A 102 9.14 -2.06 12.82
CA ILE A 102 7.80 -2.14 13.42
C ILE A 102 6.96 -3.30 12.87
N LEU A 103 7.24 -3.76 11.65
CA LEU A 103 6.55 -4.90 11.04
C LEU A 103 6.78 -6.21 11.80
N ARG A 104 7.86 -6.32 12.60
CA ARG A 104 8.11 -7.47 13.48
C ARG A 104 7.02 -7.65 14.52
N LEU A 105 6.36 -6.57 14.95
CA LEU A 105 5.25 -6.64 15.91
C LEU A 105 4.06 -7.42 15.36
N GLU A 106 3.96 -7.46 14.03
CA GLU A 106 2.93 -8.22 13.30
C GLU A 106 3.45 -9.59 12.81
N GLY A 107 4.62 -10.03 13.29
CA GLY A 107 5.21 -11.31 12.92
C GLY A 107 5.85 -11.36 11.52
N VAL A 108 6.10 -10.21 10.91
CA VAL A 108 6.78 -10.14 9.60
C VAL A 108 8.28 -10.31 9.79
N ASP A 109 8.88 -11.20 9.00
CA ASP A 109 10.34 -11.28 8.90
C ASP A 109 10.86 -10.06 8.13
N VAL A 110 11.84 -9.39 8.70
CA VAL A 110 12.53 -8.23 8.10
C VAL A 110 14.05 -8.46 8.08
N SER A 111 14.49 -9.70 8.02
CA SER A 111 15.91 -10.07 7.96
C SER A 111 16.61 -9.41 6.76
N ASP A 112 15.92 -9.28 5.64
CA ASP A 112 16.43 -8.70 4.40
C ASP A 112 16.44 -7.16 4.39
N MET A 113 16.13 -6.51 5.55
CA MET A 113 16.08 -5.04 5.64
C MET A 113 17.34 -4.38 5.10
N ASP A 114 18.52 -4.87 5.47
CA ASP A 114 19.80 -4.24 5.12
C ASP A 114 20.05 -4.33 3.61
N ASP A 115 19.76 -5.45 3.01
CA ASP A 115 19.92 -5.64 1.57
C ASP A 115 18.89 -4.83 0.78
N MET A 116 17.66 -4.75 1.28
CA MET A 116 16.63 -3.89 0.72
C MET A 116 17.05 -2.40 0.77
N LEU A 117 17.58 -1.94 1.90
CA LEU A 117 18.07 -0.56 2.03
C LEU A 117 19.26 -0.27 1.11
N ARG A 118 20.17 -1.24 0.90
CA ARG A 118 21.29 -1.13 -0.06
C ARG A 118 20.77 -1.05 -1.49
N SER A 119 19.84 -1.91 -1.87
CA SER A 119 19.27 -1.93 -3.23
C SER A 119 18.54 -0.64 -3.61
N LEU A 120 18.08 0.12 -2.60
CA LEU A 120 17.40 1.40 -2.77
C LEU A 120 18.30 2.62 -2.49
N ASP A 121 19.63 2.45 -2.35
CA ASP A 121 20.60 3.51 -2.06
C ASP A 121 20.24 4.38 -0.84
N ILE A 122 19.75 3.76 0.25
CA ILE A 122 19.37 4.47 1.48
C ILE A 122 19.97 3.85 2.74
N TYR A 123 20.80 2.81 2.61
CA TYR A 123 21.40 2.10 3.74
C TYR A 123 22.16 3.00 4.70
N GLU A 124 22.92 3.97 4.20
CA GLU A 124 23.68 4.93 5.00
C GLU A 124 22.82 5.80 5.94
N LYS A 125 21.50 5.84 5.67
CA LYS A 125 20.53 6.55 6.50
C LYS A 125 19.78 5.63 7.46
N LYS A 126 20.16 4.34 7.58
CA LYS A 126 19.47 3.34 8.39
C LYS A 126 19.14 3.82 9.82
N ASN A 127 20.08 4.53 10.46
CA ASN A 127 19.95 5.03 11.81
C ASN A 127 19.49 6.50 11.88
N ALA A 128 19.22 7.14 10.76
CA ALA A 128 18.73 8.52 10.73
C ALA A 128 17.22 8.55 11.01
N LYS A 129 16.75 9.58 11.73
CA LYS A 129 15.32 9.82 11.92
C LYS A 129 14.68 10.30 10.63
N ILE A 130 13.44 9.86 10.38
CA ILE A 130 12.68 10.20 9.16
C ILE A 130 12.56 11.71 8.93
N LYS A 131 12.39 12.50 10.00
CA LYS A 131 12.27 13.96 9.92
C LYS A 131 13.50 14.66 9.30
N HIS A 132 14.66 14.00 9.29
CA HIS A 132 15.90 14.52 8.71
C HIS A 132 16.15 14.07 7.27
N LEU A 133 15.21 13.33 6.66
CA LEU A 133 15.31 12.82 5.31
C LEU A 133 14.62 13.76 4.30
N SER A 134 15.19 13.83 3.09
CA SER A 134 14.53 14.47 1.94
C SER A 134 13.29 13.68 1.49
N GLY A 135 12.42 14.29 0.67
CA GLY A 135 11.23 13.61 0.12
C GLY A 135 11.58 12.31 -0.61
N GLY A 136 12.59 12.35 -1.50
CA GLY A 136 13.05 11.15 -2.22
C GLY A 136 13.63 10.07 -1.29
N GLN A 137 14.33 10.46 -0.21
CA GLN A 137 14.79 9.51 0.79
C GLN A 137 13.65 8.87 1.56
N LYS A 138 12.64 9.65 1.98
CA LYS A 138 11.41 9.13 2.60
C LYS A 138 10.69 8.16 1.69
N GLN A 139 10.60 8.48 0.39
CA GLN A 139 10.03 7.60 -0.62
C GLN A 139 10.73 6.23 -0.65
N ARG A 140 12.07 6.21 -0.72
CA ARG A 140 12.86 4.98 -0.71
C ARG A 140 12.63 4.15 0.55
N VAL A 141 12.51 4.79 1.72
CA VAL A 141 12.16 4.12 2.98
C VAL A 141 10.76 3.52 2.94
N ALA A 142 9.77 4.24 2.40
CA ALA A 142 8.40 3.73 2.24
C ALA A 142 8.35 2.54 1.29
N ILE A 143 9.12 2.57 0.20
CA ILE A 143 9.29 1.44 -0.72
C ILE A 143 9.94 0.25 0.01
N ALA A 144 11.05 0.47 0.73
CA ALA A 144 11.72 -0.57 1.50
C ALA A 144 10.77 -1.26 2.47
N ARG A 145 10.00 -0.47 3.24
CA ARG A 145 9.00 -1.00 4.19
C ARG A 145 7.90 -1.80 3.51
N ALA A 146 7.46 -1.39 2.32
CA ALA A 146 6.43 -2.12 1.57
C ALA A 146 6.96 -3.45 1.01
N LEU A 147 8.23 -3.51 0.58
CA LEU A 147 8.81 -4.64 -0.13
C LEU A 147 9.52 -5.66 0.76
N VAL A 148 10.03 -5.26 1.93
CA VAL A 148 10.83 -6.14 2.82
C VAL A 148 10.11 -7.43 3.23
N LYS A 149 8.79 -7.45 3.16
CA LYS A 149 7.95 -8.61 3.46
C LYS A 149 7.63 -9.47 2.24
N HIS A 150 8.25 -9.22 1.08
CA HIS A 150 8.04 -9.94 -0.18
C HIS A 150 6.55 -10.11 -0.56
N PRO A 151 5.80 -9.01 -0.72
CA PRO A 151 4.37 -9.07 -0.94
C PRO A 151 4.03 -9.64 -2.32
N ASP A 152 2.89 -10.36 -2.41
CA ASP A 152 2.35 -10.86 -3.69
C ASP A 152 1.75 -9.73 -4.56
N ILE A 153 1.30 -8.63 -3.90
CA ILE A 153 0.64 -7.50 -4.54
C ILE A 153 1.31 -6.20 -4.07
N ILE A 154 1.65 -5.33 -5.01
CA ILE A 154 2.14 -3.99 -4.72
C ILE A 154 1.08 -2.99 -5.15
N LEU A 155 0.63 -2.17 -4.21
CA LEU A 155 -0.23 -1.03 -4.45
C LEU A 155 0.59 0.25 -4.26
N ALA A 156 0.60 1.12 -5.27
CA ALA A 156 1.36 2.37 -5.19
C ALA A 156 0.45 3.55 -5.55
N ASP A 157 0.29 4.47 -4.60
CA ASP A 157 -0.52 5.67 -4.76
C ASP A 157 0.41 6.86 -5.02
N GLU A 158 0.42 7.35 -6.26
CA GLU A 158 1.27 8.43 -6.75
C GLU A 158 2.77 8.28 -6.35
N PRO A 159 3.42 7.13 -6.65
CA PRO A 159 4.74 6.81 -6.13
C PRO A 159 5.86 7.76 -6.60
N THR A 160 5.60 8.61 -7.56
CA THR A 160 6.55 9.58 -8.12
C THR A 160 6.17 11.04 -7.86
N GLY A 161 5.03 11.30 -7.24
CA GLY A 161 4.49 12.65 -7.03
C GLY A 161 5.38 13.58 -6.19
N ASN A 162 6.29 13.02 -5.40
CA ASN A 162 7.20 13.77 -4.53
C ASN A 162 8.67 13.71 -4.99
N LEU A 163 8.93 13.23 -6.20
CA LEU A 163 10.27 13.20 -6.80
C LEU A 163 10.43 14.43 -7.69
N ASN A 164 10.92 15.54 -7.11
CA ASN A 164 11.46 16.71 -7.82
C ASN A 164 12.98 16.65 -7.84
#